data_3237e5b0613f46ab2110fb7aba58022e
#
_entry.id   3237e5b0613f46ab2110fb7aba58022e
#
_cell.length_a   1.000
_cell.length_b   1.000
_cell.length_c   1.000
_cell.angle_alpha   90.00
_cell.angle_beta   90.00
_cell.angle_gamma   90.00
#
_symmetry.space_group_name_H-M   'P 1'
#
loop_
_entity.id
_entity.type
_entity.pdbx_description
1 polymer ?
#
loop_
_entity_poly.entity_id
_entity_poly.type
_entity_poly.pdbx_seq_one_letter_code
_entity_poly.pdbx_strand_id
1 'polypeptide(L)'
;MVDANIKKFRILKSSLPPIDHDTLKYNLRYRIVSDDRNRTSHWSPIYNISGESITSVSGAVSKAGNIVTAVWGDTNNFPEYDVFVKFDSGEFFYHGTSKVHSYSFLKTGTTSVRVKVQIVSSKKEIKAALNIFDSGSVSLV
;
A
#
# COMPACT_ATOMS: atom_id res chain seq x y z
N MET A 1 1.63 30.91 -14.96
CA MET A 1 3.00 30.80 -15.52
C MET A 1 4.01 30.91 -14.38
N VAL A 2 5.09 30.18 -14.48
CA VAL A 2 6.20 30.31 -13.54
C VAL A 2 7.11 31.43 -14.02
N ASP A 3 7.34 32.43 -13.16
CA ASP A 3 8.31 33.49 -13.43
C ASP A 3 9.71 32.87 -13.58
N ALA A 4 10.48 33.29 -14.57
CA ALA A 4 11.85 32.80 -14.79
C ALA A 4 12.76 33.00 -13.57
N ASN A 5 12.45 33.95 -12.70
CA ASN A 5 13.19 34.21 -11.46
C ASN A 5 12.75 33.32 -10.30
N ILE A 6 11.62 32.62 -10.42
CA ILE A 6 11.13 31.71 -9.39
C ILE A 6 11.74 30.33 -9.66
N LYS A 7 12.59 29.89 -8.72
CA LYS A 7 13.25 28.59 -8.80
C LYS A 7 12.52 27.51 -7.99
N LYS A 8 11.37 27.83 -7.39
CA LYS A 8 10.56 26.93 -6.58
C LYS A 8 9.11 27.03 -6.98
N PHE A 9 8.43 25.92 -6.98
CA PHE A 9 6.98 25.87 -7.05
C PHE A 9 6.46 24.83 -6.06
N ARG A 10 5.21 24.97 -5.68
CA ARG A 10 4.57 24.04 -4.75
C ARG A 10 3.40 23.37 -5.45
N ILE A 11 3.24 22.09 -5.18
CA ILE A 11 2.09 21.32 -5.60
C ILE A 11 1.35 20.89 -4.34
N LEU A 12 0.05 21.18 -4.28
CA LEU A 12 -0.76 20.68 -3.17
C LEU A 12 -0.86 19.16 -3.27
N LYS A 13 -0.64 18.50 -2.15
CA LYS A 13 -0.74 17.03 -2.08
C LYS A 13 -2.11 16.54 -2.56
N SER A 14 -3.17 17.27 -2.22
CA SER A 14 -4.53 16.94 -2.64
C SER A 14 -4.76 17.04 -4.15
N SER A 15 -3.91 17.74 -4.89
CA SER A 15 -3.99 17.86 -6.34
C SER A 15 -3.20 16.79 -7.09
N LEU A 16 -2.44 15.96 -6.38
CA LEU A 16 -1.69 14.87 -6.98
C LEU A 16 -2.61 13.67 -7.24
N PRO A 17 -2.32 12.89 -8.30
CA PRO A 17 -3.00 11.61 -8.49
C PRO A 17 -2.78 10.70 -7.27
N PRO A 18 -3.63 9.68 -7.07
CA PRO A 18 -3.39 8.67 -6.05
C PRO A 18 -1.98 8.09 -6.17
N ILE A 19 -1.33 7.82 -5.03
CA ILE A 19 0.01 7.24 -5.04
C ILE A 19 0.02 5.88 -5.72
N ASP A 20 1.08 5.60 -6.43
CA ASP A 20 1.33 4.25 -6.94
C ASP A 20 1.66 3.32 -5.77
N HIS A 21 0.69 2.48 -5.41
CA HIS A 21 0.83 1.58 -4.27
C HIS A 21 1.92 0.52 -4.47
N ASP A 22 2.26 0.19 -5.71
CA ASP A 22 3.31 -0.79 -5.96
C ASP A 22 4.71 -0.25 -5.65
N THR A 23 4.90 1.04 -5.80
CA THR A 23 6.21 1.68 -5.64
C THR A 23 6.25 2.74 -4.53
N LEU A 24 5.10 3.26 -4.10
CA LEU A 24 4.99 4.37 -3.16
C LEU A 24 5.77 5.60 -3.61
N LYS A 25 5.77 5.88 -4.90
CA LYS A 25 6.54 6.96 -5.50
C LYS A 25 5.71 7.73 -6.51
N TYR A 26 6.02 9.01 -6.63
CA TYR A 26 5.62 9.81 -7.76
C TYR A 26 6.83 10.07 -8.64
N ASN A 27 6.59 10.13 -9.94
CA ASN A 27 7.58 10.59 -10.91
C ASN A 27 7.14 11.97 -11.38
N LEU A 28 8.00 12.96 -11.18
CA LEU A 28 7.71 14.34 -11.52
C LEU A 28 8.64 14.81 -12.62
N ARG A 29 8.09 15.49 -13.60
CA ARG A 29 8.85 16.27 -14.58
C ARG A 29 8.13 17.57 -14.86
N TYR A 30 8.86 18.54 -15.35
CA TYR A 30 8.30 19.84 -15.71
C TYR A 30 8.84 20.32 -17.03
N ARG A 31 8.15 21.27 -17.62
CA ARG A 31 8.63 22.03 -18.77
C ARG A 31 8.18 23.47 -18.64
N ILE A 32 8.83 24.35 -19.34
CA ILE A 32 8.47 25.76 -19.41
C ILE A 32 7.65 25.96 -20.68
N VAL A 33 6.54 26.66 -20.53
CA VAL A 33 5.65 27.01 -21.64
C VAL A 33 5.58 28.52 -21.71
N SER A 34 5.73 29.10 -22.92
CA SER A 34 5.57 30.54 -23.10
C SER A 34 4.13 30.99 -22.84
N ASP A 35 3.94 32.30 -22.58
CA ASP A 35 2.62 32.86 -22.28
C ASP A 35 1.59 32.61 -23.39
N ASP A 36 2.03 32.69 -24.65
CA ASP A 36 1.20 32.43 -25.82
C ASP A 36 1.07 30.93 -26.14
N ARG A 37 1.73 30.07 -25.38
CA ARG A 37 1.78 28.62 -25.54
C ARG A 37 2.34 28.14 -26.89
N ASN A 38 2.99 29.02 -27.64
CA ASN A 38 3.59 28.65 -28.92
C ASN A 38 5.00 28.05 -28.80
N ARG A 39 5.62 28.20 -27.64
CA ARG A 39 6.95 27.67 -27.36
C ARG A 39 6.94 26.85 -26.08
N THR A 40 7.56 25.70 -26.15
CA THR A 40 7.75 24.85 -24.98
C THR A 40 9.21 24.39 -24.91
N SER A 41 9.75 24.34 -23.72
CA SER A 41 11.05 23.75 -23.49
C SER A 41 10.97 22.21 -23.61
N HIS A 42 12.13 21.58 -23.66
CA HIS A 42 12.18 20.14 -23.41
C HIS A 42 11.71 19.83 -21.98
N TRP A 43 11.26 18.61 -21.78
CA TRP A 43 10.94 18.14 -20.44
C TRP A 43 12.21 18.08 -19.58
N SER A 44 12.07 18.41 -18.31
CA SER A 44 13.12 18.18 -17.32
C SER A 44 13.41 16.68 -17.18
N PRO A 45 14.54 16.30 -16.59
CA PRO A 45 14.70 14.94 -16.11
C PRO A 45 13.55 14.55 -15.19
N ILE A 46 13.31 13.25 -15.06
CA ILE A 46 12.30 12.73 -14.14
C ILE A 46 12.87 12.73 -12.73
N TYR A 47 12.16 13.35 -11.80
CA TYR A 47 12.49 13.33 -10.37
C TYR A 47 11.56 12.36 -9.66
N ASN A 48 12.14 11.49 -8.85
CA ASN A 48 11.38 10.55 -8.04
C ASN A 48 11.06 11.20 -6.69
N ILE A 49 9.77 11.22 -6.36
CA ILE A 49 9.29 11.74 -5.07
C ILE A 49 8.68 10.57 -4.32
N SER A 50 9.23 10.26 -3.15
CA SER A 50 8.66 9.23 -2.29
C SER A 50 7.30 9.68 -1.77
N GLY A 51 6.36 8.74 -1.75
CA GLY A 51 5.05 8.94 -1.14
C GLY A 51 5.12 8.85 0.38
N GLU A 52 3.97 8.64 1.00
CA GLU A 52 3.92 8.45 2.44
C GLU A 52 4.59 7.15 2.84
N SER A 53 5.35 7.19 3.94
CA SER A 53 5.90 5.98 4.54
C SER A 53 4.78 5.14 5.13
N ILE A 54 4.88 3.84 4.96
CA ILE A 54 3.96 2.90 5.58
C ILE A 54 4.40 2.69 7.02
N THR A 55 3.45 2.86 7.94
CA THR A 55 3.67 2.57 9.35
C THR A 55 3.14 1.20 9.68
N SER A 56 3.98 0.36 10.26
CA SER A 56 3.53 -0.94 10.79
C SER A 56 2.55 -0.72 11.94
N VAL A 57 1.49 -1.52 11.94
CA VAL A 57 0.43 -1.40 12.93
C VAL A 57 0.34 -2.68 13.75
N SER A 58 -0.20 -2.56 14.95
CA SER A 58 -0.50 -3.71 15.78
C SER A 58 -1.80 -4.36 15.33
N GLY A 59 -1.95 -5.64 15.65
CA GLY A 59 -3.16 -6.38 15.33
C GLY A 59 -3.16 -7.72 16.02
N ALA A 60 -4.18 -8.50 15.75
CA ALA A 60 -4.34 -9.83 16.34
C ALA A 60 -5.09 -10.75 15.37
N VAL A 61 -4.81 -12.03 15.52
CA VAL A 61 -5.55 -13.09 14.85
C VAL A 61 -6.24 -13.92 15.92
N SER A 62 -7.53 -14.16 15.76
CA SER A 62 -8.35 -14.94 16.69
C SER A 62 -9.15 -15.99 15.93
N LYS A 63 -9.68 -16.94 16.69
CA LYS A 63 -10.48 -18.03 16.15
C LYS A 63 -11.78 -18.14 16.93
N ALA A 64 -12.87 -18.30 16.21
CA ALA A 64 -14.18 -18.63 16.77
C ALA A 64 -14.77 -19.79 15.94
N GLY A 65 -14.78 -21.00 16.52
CA GLY A 65 -15.14 -22.19 15.77
C GLY A 65 -14.18 -22.43 14.61
N ASN A 66 -14.68 -22.48 13.40
CA ASN A 66 -13.88 -22.65 12.20
C ASN A 66 -13.56 -21.33 11.50
N ILE A 67 -13.94 -20.20 12.08
CA ILE A 67 -13.71 -18.89 11.50
C ILE A 67 -12.48 -18.27 12.17
N VAL A 68 -11.52 -17.88 11.35
CA VAL A 68 -10.33 -17.13 11.75
C VAL A 68 -10.54 -15.67 11.36
N THR A 69 -10.28 -14.76 12.27
CA THR A 69 -10.41 -13.32 12.02
C THR A 69 -9.09 -12.63 12.32
N ALA A 70 -8.58 -11.89 11.35
CA ALA A 70 -7.47 -10.97 11.51
C ALA A 70 -8.01 -9.56 11.67
N VAL A 71 -7.51 -8.82 12.66
CA VAL A 71 -7.85 -7.42 12.90
C VAL A 71 -6.55 -6.65 13.04
N TRP A 72 -6.47 -5.49 12.41
CA TRP A 72 -5.28 -4.62 12.51
C TRP A 72 -5.68 -3.17 12.72
N GLY A 73 -4.87 -2.45 13.51
CA GLY A 73 -5.05 -1.02 13.70
C GLY A 73 -4.63 -0.27 12.44
N ASP A 74 -5.38 0.71 12.02
CA ASP A 74 -5.02 1.49 10.85
C ASP A 74 -4.69 2.93 11.23
N THR A 75 -3.41 3.28 11.15
CA THR A 75 -2.96 4.66 11.25
C THR A 75 -2.59 5.23 9.87
N ASN A 76 -2.59 4.38 8.84
CA ASN A 76 -2.22 4.76 7.48
C ASN A 76 -3.42 5.19 6.64
N ASN A 77 -4.61 4.75 6.99
CA ASN A 77 -5.88 5.13 6.37
C ASN A 77 -5.95 4.86 4.87
N PHE A 78 -5.51 3.69 4.46
CA PHE A 78 -5.61 3.25 3.06
C PHE A 78 -7.02 2.74 2.75
N PRO A 79 -7.48 2.89 1.49
CA PRO A 79 -8.84 2.47 1.13
C PRO A 79 -9.04 0.95 1.07
N GLU A 80 -7.99 0.21 0.78
CA GLU A 80 -8.06 -1.25 0.63
C GLU A 80 -6.75 -1.90 1.06
N TYR A 81 -6.86 -3.17 1.45
CA TYR A 81 -5.73 -3.98 1.90
C TYR A 81 -5.77 -5.35 1.25
N ASP A 82 -4.64 -5.84 0.79
CA ASP A 82 -4.48 -7.22 0.38
C ASP A 82 -4.12 -8.10 1.57
N VAL A 83 -4.80 -9.22 1.70
CA VAL A 83 -4.59 -10.17 2.78
C VAL A 83 -3.97 -11.45 2.23
N PHE A 84 -2.84 -11.81 2.79
CA PHE A 84 -2.09 -13.03 2.47
C PHE A 84 -2.11 -13.95 3.67
N VAL A 85 -2.28 -15.22 3.41
CA VAL A 85 -2.42 -16.24 4.46
C VAL A 85 -1.46 -17.38 4.19
N LYS A 86 -0.88 -17.89 5.25
CA LYS A 86 -0.08 -19.10 5.24
C LYS A 86 -0.65 -20.08 6.27
N PHE A 87 -0.96 -21.27 5.84
CA PHE A 87 -1.43 -22.36 6.74
C PHE A 87 -0.30 -23.31 7.04
N ASP A 88 -0.11 -23.62 8.29
CA ASP A 88 0.92 -24.57 8.78
C ASP A 88 2.30 -24.26 8.18
N SER A 89 2.94 -25.21 7.52
CA SER A 89 4.23 -25.05 6.89
C SER A 89 4.17 -24.71 5.40
N GLY A 90 2.97 -24.42 4.89
CA GLY A 90 2.80 -24.06 3.48
C GLY A 90 3.35 -22.67 3.13
N GLU A 91 3.11 -22.25 1.92
CA GLU A 91 3.53 -20.94 1.42
C GLU A 91 2.43 -19.90 1.63
N PHE A 92 2.82 -18.62 1.68
CA PHE A 92 1.87 -17.52 1.64
C PHE A 92 1.17 -17.47 0.29
N PHE A 93 -0.11 -17.19 0.31
CA PHE A 93 -0.88 -16.94 -0.90
C PHE A 93 -1.85 -15.79 -0.68
N TYR A 94 -2.21 -15.12 -1.77
CA TYR A 94 -3.23 -14.09 -1.73
C TYR A 94 -4.57 -14.73 -1.43
N HIS A 95 -5.22 -14.28 -0.35
CA HIS A 95 -6.51 -14.81 0.07
C HIS A 95 -7.67 -13.91 -0.31
N GLY A 96 -7.51 -12.61 -0.17
CA GLY A 96 -8.56 -11.66 -0.50
C GLY A 96 -8.16 -10.24 -0.20
N THR A 97 -9.07 -9.30 -0.50
CA THR A 97 -8.90 -7.87 -0.28
C THR A 97 -9.99 -7.38 0.67
N SER A 98 -9.61 -6.55 1.64
CA SER A 98 -10.54 -5.95 2.58
C SER A 98 -10.56 -4.44 2.44
N LYS A 99 -11.74 -3.85 2.56
CA LYS A 99 -11.94 -2.39 2.62
C LYS A 99 -12.03 -1.88 4.04
N VAL A 100 -11.95 -2.75 5.02
CA VAL A 100 -11.98 -2.45 6.45
C VAL A 100 -10.76 -3.07 7.13
N HIS A 101 -10.55 -2.80 8.41
CA HIS A 101 -9.36 -3.23 9.15
C HIS A 101 -9.52 -4.61 9.76
N SER A 102 -10.26 -5.47 9.09
CA SER A 102 -10.46 -6.85 9.50
C SER A 102 -10.73 -7.74 8.30
N TYR A 103 -10.43 -9.02 8.47
CA TYR A 103 -10.68 -10.02 7.44
C TYR A 103 -10.91 -11.37 8.09
N SER A 104 -11.99 -12.03 7.70
CA SER A 104 -12.34 -13.35 8.23
C SER A 104 -12.32 -14.40 7.14
N PHE A 105 -11.89 -15.60 7.50
CA PHE A 105 -11.82 -16.72 6.57
C PHE A 105 -12.00 -18.04 7.33
N LEU A 106 -12.29 -19.11 6.58
CA LEU A 106 -12.49 -20.42 7.16
C LEU A 106 -11.15 -21.12 7.39
N LYS A 107 -11.03 -21.72 8.57
CA LYS A 107 -9.97 -22.65 8.88
C LYS A 107 -10.32 -24.01 8.26
N THR A 108 -9.43 -24.55 7.48
CA THR A 108 -9.63 -25.84 6.80
C THR A 108 -8.62 -26.87 7.28
N GLY A 109 -8.91 -27.50 8.44
CA GLY A 109 -8.07 -28.60 8.95
C GLY A 109 -6.64 -28.21 9.33
N THR A 110 -6.37 -26.93 9.55
CA THR A 110 -5.04 -26.43 9.88
C THR A 110 -4.86 -26.24 11.37
N THR A 111 -3.63 -26.33 11.85
CA THR A 111 -3.29 -26.15 13.26
C THR A 111 -2.64 -24.81 13.55
N SER A 112 -2.13 -24.11 12.55
CA SER A 112 -1.55 -22.79 12.70
C SER A 112 -1.81 -21.94 11.46
N VAL A 113 -1.76 -20.62 11.64
CA VAL A 113 -1.94 -19.65 10.56
C VAL A 113 -0.99 -18.49 10.76
N ARG A 114 -0.57 -17.88 9.67
CA ARG A 114 0.12 -16.60 9.68
C ARG A 114 -0.54 -15.70 8.64
N VAL A 115 -0.81 -14.48 9.05
CA VAL A 115 -1.51 -13.50 8.22
C VAL A 115 -0.61 -12.31 7.99
N LYS A 116 -0.46 -11.91 6.74
CA LYS A 116 0.19 -10.66 6.35
C LYS A 116 -0.82 -9.77 5.65
N VAL A 117 -0.83 -8.51 6.04
CA VAL A 117 -1.68 -7.48 5.42
C VAL A 117 -0.78 -6.43 4.81
N GLN A 118 -1.05 -6.08 3.59
CA GLN A 118 -0.33 -5.01 2.90
C GLN A 118 -1.31 -4.11 2.15
N ILE A 119 -0.86 -2.93 1.74
CA ILE A 119 -1.67 -2.12 0.84
C ILE A 119 -1.76 -2.81 -0.52
N VAL A 120 -2.85 -2.56 -1.23
CA VAL A 120 -3.14 -3.22 -2.50
C VAL A 120 -2.00 -3.04 -3.50
N SER A 121 -1.54 -4.14 -4.08
CA SER A 121 -0.64 -4.15 -5.22
C SER A 121 -1.36 -4.69 -6.45
N SER A 122 -0.92 -4.23 -7.63
CA SER A 122 -1.54 -4.62 -8.89
C SER A 122 -1.37 -6.11 -9.19
N LYS A 123 -0.26 -6.70 -8.74
CA LYS A 123 0.10 -8.09 -9.03
C LYS A 123 -0.33 -9.09 -7.97
N LYS A 124 -0.91 -8.62 -6.86
CA LYS A 124 -1.28 -9.48 -5.74
C LYS A 124 -0.12 -10.35 -5.23
N GLU A 125 1.06 -9.75 -5.16
CA GLU A 125 2.28 -10.38 -4.65
C GLU A 125 2.68 -9.74 -3.34
N ILE A 126 3.31 -10.50 -2.44
CA ILE A 126 3.86 -9.96 -1.21
C ILE A 126 5.04 -9.07 -1.54
N LYS A 127 4.96 -7.82 -1.09
CA LYS A 127 6.04 -6.84 -1.19
C LYS A 127 6.34 -6.29 0.19
N ALA A 128 7.55 -6.49 0.67
CA ALA A 128 7.93 -6.09 2.03
C ALA A 128 7.69 -4.60 2.29
N ALA A 129 7.92 -3.75 1.28
CA ALA A 129 7.72 -2.31 1.41
C ALA A 129 6.25 -1.92 1.63
N LEU A 130 5.30 -2.78 1.26
CA LEU A 130 3.87 -2.52 1.38
C LEU A 130 3.24 -3.17 2.61
N ASN A 131 4.00 -3.95 3.36
CA ASN A 131 3.50 -4.70 4.50
C ASN A 131 3.23 -3.78 5.68
N ILE A 132 2.01 -3.85 6.21
CA ILE A 132 1.61 -3.08 7.39
C ILE A 132 1.40 -3.95 8.62
N PHE A 133 1.08 -5.21 8.45
CA PHE A 133 0.81 -6.13 9.55
C PHE A 133 1.29 -7.54 9.23
N ASP A 134 1.91 -8.17 10.20
CA ASP A 134 2.31 -9.57 10.15
C ASP A 134 1.99 -10.16 11.52
N SER A 135 1.10 -11.14 11.55
CA SER A 135 0.66 -11.75 12.80
C SER A 135 1.72 -12.65 13.45
N GLY A 136 2.74 -13.03 12.70
CA GLY A 136 3.53 -14.18 13.10
C GLY A 136 2.70 -15.48 13.06
N SER A 137 3.30 -16.56 13.43
CA SER A 137 2.58 -17.85 13.49
C SER A 137 1.63 -17.86 14.69
N VAL A 138 0.37 -18.18 14.44
CA VAL A 138 -0.69 -18.22 15.45
C VAL A 138 -1.25 -19.63 15.51
N SER A 139 -1.28 -20.21 16.72
CA SER A 139 -1.88 -21.54 16.93
C SER A 139 -3.40 -21.44 16.84
N LEU A 140 -4.00 -22.37 16.13
CA LEU A 140 -5.46 -22.52 15.99
C LEU A 140 -6.00 -23.74 16.77
N VAL A 141 -5.16 -24.32 17.57
CA VAL A 141 -5.53 -25.49 18.39
C VAL A 141 -5.90 -25.05 19.79
#